data_398f7d9d96e94ba88867a0fabfac64b3
#
_entry.id   398f7d9d96e94ba88867a0fabfac64b3
#
_cell.length_a   1.000
_cell.length_b   1.000
_cell.length_c   1.000
_cell.angle_alpha   90.00
_cell.angle_beta   90.00
_cell.angle_gamma   90.00
#
_symmetry.space_group_name_H-M   'P 1'
#
loop_
_entity.id
_entity.type
_entity.pdbx_description
1 polymer ?
#
loop_
_entity_poly.entity_id
_entity_poly.type
_entity_poly.pdbx_seq_one_letter_code
_entity_poly.pdbx_strand_id
1 'polypeptide(L)'
;MKNPYVFGFLPLFTIILFSFSYATYSMFQLVSLFEVIGVYEGMREFLSDMEIKLFVLIILILVYFMLFSALKLIAETIHELGMLFFSKDLEGKTLVQARGGYLIFFGGGVLSVIGIQYIELLLIVFLATAFVYFIYVVYKLSPSLSMGGIIGLVMFEIITWSFLLALVLYAAIKLYNGIIASLPFV
;
A
#
# COMPACT_ATOMS: atom_id res chain seq x y z
N MET A 1 3.93 12.70 28.43
CA MET A 1 5.02 12.34 27.49
C MET A 1 4.59 11.09 26.74
N LYS A 2 4.34 11.17 25.42
CA LYS A 2 4.03 9.97 24.62
C LYS A 2 5.36 9.31 24.26
N ASN A 3 5.50 8.03 24.60
CA ASN A 3 6.70 7.26 24.31
C ASN A 3 6.91 7.18 22.79
N PRO A 4 8.00 7.77 22.23
CA PRO A 4 8.20 7.80 20.78
C PRO A 4 8.39 6.39 20.16
N TYR A 5 8.79 5.43 20.96
CA TYR A 5 8.98 4.04 20.50
C TYR A 5 7.66 3.32 20.21
N VAL A 6 6.54 3.72 20.85
CA VAL A 6 5.22 3.12 20.62
C VAL A 6 4.76 3.30 19.17
N PHE A 7 5.17 4.38 18.52
CA PHE A 7 4.80 4.64 17.12
C PHE A 7 5.79 4.05 16.11
N GLY A 8 6.99 3.65 16.56
CA GLY A 8 8.06 3.19 15.66
C GLY A 8 7.76 1.86 14.97
N PHE A 9 7.05 0.94 15.62
CA PHE A 9 6.73 -0.38 15.07
C PHE A 9 5.36 -0.46 14.36
N LEU A 10 4.46 0.51 14.59
CA LEU A 10 3.12 0.50 13.99
C LEU A 10 3.14 0.36 12.46
N PRO A 11 4.03 1.03 11.70
CA PRO A 11 4.08 0.86 10.26
C PRO A 11 4.35 -0.58 9.82
N LEU A 12 5.22 -1.29 10.53
CA LEU A 12 5.51 -2.71 10.24
C LEU A 12 4.26 -3.57 10.39
N PHE A 13 3.58 -3.45 11.53
CA PHE A 13 2.34 -4.22 11.77
C PHE A 13 1.24 -3.86 10.76
N THR A 14 1.12 -2.59 10.40
CA THR A 14 0.19 -2.14 9.36
C THR A 14 0.46 -2.81 8.02
N ILE A 15 1.73 -2.82 7.59
CA ILE A 15 2.16 -3.46 6.35
C ILE A 15 1.85 -4.96 6.39
N ILE A 16 2.13 -5.63 7.51
CA ILE A 16 1.82 -7.06 7.68
C ILE A 16 0.31 -7.31 7.56
N LEU A 17 -0.54 -6.50 8.21
CA LEU A 17 -2.00 -6.66 8.18
C LEU A 17 -2.56 -6.49 6.77
N PHE A 18 -2.19 -5.42 6.07
CA PHE A 18 -2.61 -5.22 4.68
C PHE A 18 -2.07 -6.34 3.77
N SER A 19 -0.80 -6.70 3.92
CA SER A 19 -0.20 -7.78 3.12
C SER A 19 -0.93 -9.10 3.32
N PHE A 20 -1.25 -9.45 4.55
CA PHE A 20 -2.02 -10.65 4.87
C PHE A 20 -3.42 -10.61 4.25
N SER A 21 -4.13 -9.49 4.36
CA SER A 21 -5.50 -9.35 3.84
C SER A 21 -5.53 -9.48 2.31
N TYR A 22 -4.66 -8.75 1.60
CA TYR A 22 -4.57 -8.81 0.15
C TYR A 22 -4.04 -10.16 -0.35
N ALA A 23 -3.06 -10.73 0.33
CA ALA A 23 -2.51 -12.05 -0.02
C ALA A 23 -3.56 -13.15 0.13
N THR A 24 -4.36 -13.10 1.19
CA THR A 24 -5.43 -14.10 1.41
C THR A 24 -6.48 -14.02 0.32
N TYR A 25 -6.95 -12.82 -0.04
CA TYR A 25 -7.85 -12.65 -1.18
C TYR A 25 -7.23 -13.21 -2.47
N SER A 26 -6.02 -12.77 -2.79
CA SER A 26 -5.34 -13.16 -4.04
C SER A 26 -5.01 -14.64 -4.11
N MET A 27 -4.76 -15.29 -2.95
CA MET A 27 -4.52 -16.72 -2.87
C MET A 27 -5.74 -17.51 -3.37
N PHE A 28 -6.95 -17.15 -2.96
CA PHE A 28 -8.16 -17.83 -3.44
C PHE A 28 -8.33 -17.66 -4.95
N GLN A 29 -8.08 -16.47 -5.49
CA GLN A 29 -8.18 -16.20 -6.92
C GLN A 29 -7.11 -16.96 -7.72
N LEU A 30 -5.86 -16.99 -7.21
CA LEU A 30 -4.76 -17.65 -7.90
C LEU A 30 -4.90 -19.17 -7.88
N VAL A 31 -5.37 -19.75 -6.77
CA VAL A 31 -5.66 -21.20 -6.70
C VAL A 31 -6.75 -21.57 -7.68
N SER A 32 -7.84 -20.81 -7.75
CA SER A 32 -8.90 -21.02 -8.75
C SER A 32 -8.38 -20.93 -10.20
N LEU A 33 -7.48 -19.98 -10.47
CA LEU A 33 -6.83 -19.88 -11.77
C LEU A 33 -5.97 -21.12 -12.08
N PHE A 34 -5.20 -21.62 -11.11
CA PHE A 34 -4.39 -22.83 -11.26
C PHE A 34 -5.23 -24.07 -11.56
N GLU A 35 -6.44 -24.15 -10.97
CA GLU A 35 -7.41 -25.21 -11.29
C GLU A 35 -7.88 -25.12 -12.75
N VAL A 36 -8.25 -23.92 -13.21
CA VAL A 36 -8.74 -23.70 -14.58
C VAL A 36 -7.69 -24.02 -15.64
N ILE A 37 -6.42 -23.68 -15.42
CA ILE A 37 -5.33 -23.94 -16.37
C ILE A 37 -4.68 -25.31 -16.22
N GLY A 38 -5.15 -26.15 -15.25
CA GLY A 38 -4.67 -27.52 -15.03
C GLY A 38 -3.33 -27.62 -14.28
N VAL A 39 -2.72 -26.51 -13.85
CA VAL A 39 -1.48 -26.51 -13.06
C VAL A 39 -1.71 -27.10 -11.68
N TYR A 40 -2.90 -26.91 -11.12
CA TYR A 40 -3.23 -27.37 -9.77
C TYR A 40 -3.14 -28.90 -9.64
N GLU A 41 -3.61 -29.65 -10.64
CA GLU A 41 -3.51 -31.11 -10.63
C GLU A 41 -2.06 -31.60 -10.65
N GLY A 42 -1.20 -30.97 -11.44
CA GLY A 42 0.23 -31.28 -11.43
C GLY A 42 0.91 -30.99 -10.10
N MET A 43 0.49 -29.93 -9.39
CA MET A 43 1.00 -29.65 -8.05
C MET A 43 0.53 -30.67 -7.00
N ARG A 44 -0.69 -31.21 -7.17
CA ARG A 44 -1.25 -32.22 -6.25
C ARG A 44 -0.54 -33.58 -6.30
N GLU A 45 0.23 -33.85 -7.33
CA GLU A 45 1.06 -35.05 -7.38
C GLU A 45 2.17 -35.05 -6.31
N PHE A 46 2.58 -33.86 -5.86
CA PHE A 46 3.71 -33.68 -4.93
C PHE A 46 3.32 -33.03 -3.60
N LEU A 47 2.22 -32.27 -3.57
CA LEU A 47 1.78 -31.48 -2.43
C LEU A 47 0.30 -31.72 -2.12
N SER A 48 -0.05 -31.70 -0.84
CA SER A 48 -1.45 -31.69 -0.43
C SER A 48 -2.11 -30.33 -0.73
N ASP A 49 -3.45 -30.31 -0.82
CA ASP A 49 -4.23 -29.07 -1.04
C ASP A 49 -3.89 -27.95 -0.03
N MET A 50 -3.62 -28.33 1.23
CA MET A 50 -3.26 -27.38 2.27
C MET A 50 -1.86 -26.79 2.04
N GLU A 51 -0.91 -27.63 1.64
CA GLU A 51 0.46 -27.20 1.35
C GLU A 51 0.51 -26.26 0.15
N ILE A 52 -0.24 -26.54 -0.91
CA ILE A 52 -0.34 -25.66 -2.09
C ILE A 52 -0.86 -24.28 -1.66
N LYS A 53 -1.99 -24.24 -0.95
CA LYS A 53 -2.59 -22.98 -0.47
C LYS A 53 -1.65 -22.21 0.45
N LEU A 54 -0.99 -22.91 1.38
CA LEU A 54 -0.03 -22.29 2.31
C LEU A 54 1.18 -21.73 1.57
N PHE A 55 1.73 -22.47 0.61
CA PHE A 55 2.87 -22.04 -0.18
C PHE A 55 2.53 -20.77 -1.01
N VAL A 56 1.40 -20.80 -1.71
CA VAL A 56 0.90 -19.63 -2.48
C VAL A 56 0.67 -18.43 -1.54
N LEU A 57 0.06 -18.66 -0.38
CA LEU A 57 -0.20 -17.60 0.60
C LEU A 57 1.10 -16.95 1.07
N ILE A 58 2.11 -17.73 1.43
CA ILE A 58 3.41 -17.21 1.92
C ILE A 58 4.07 -16.36 0.84
N ILE A 59 4.11 -16.84 -0.41
CA ILE A 59 4.69 -16.07 -1.53
C ILE A 59 3.93 -14.74 -1.70
N LEU A 60 2.61 -14.77 -1.70
CA LEU A 60 1.80 -13.58 -1.87
C LEU A 60 1.95 -12.59 -0.70
N ILE A 61 2.05 -13.07 0.55
CA ILE A 61 2.35 -12.22 1.70
C ILE A 61 3.68 -11.49 1.48
N LEU A 62 4.73 -12.17 1.03
CA LEU A 62 6.02 -11.56 0.76
C LEU A 62 5.93 -10.51 -0.37
N VAL A 63 5.23 -10.81 -1.45
CA VAL A 63 5.03 -9.87 -2.57
C VAL A 63 4.27 -8.61 -2.10
N TYR A 64 3.16 -8.78 -1.39
CA TYR A 64 2.40 -7.64 -0.88
C TYR A 64 3.15 -6.87 0.22
N PHE A 65 3.92 -7.57 1.05
CA PHE A 65 4.79 -6.92 2.03
C PHE A 65 5.82 -6.01 1.36
N MET A 66 6.47 -6.47 0.29
CA MET A 66 7.39 -5.65 -0.51
C MET A 66 6.67 -4.47 -1.15
N LEU A 67 5.48 -4.69 -1.72
CA LEU A 67 4.67 -3.65 -2.35
C LEU A 67 4.29 -2.54 -1.35
N PHE A 68 3.70 -2.90 -0.21
CA PHE A 68 3.28 -1.92 0.79
C PHE A 68 4.46 -1.24 1.47
N SER A 69 5.60 -1.94 1.64
CA SER A 69 6.84 -1.34 2.14
C SER A 69 7.39 -0.29 1.16
N ALA A 70 7.39 -0.59 -0.13
CA ALA A 70 7.80 0.35 -1.17
C ALA A 70 6.85 1.56 -1.23
N LEU A 71 5.53 1.34 -1.20
CA LEU A 71 4.55 2.43 -1.17
C LEU A 71 4.75 3.35 0.04
N LYS A 72 5.01 2.77 1.22
CA LYS A 72 5.31 3.55 2.43
C LYS A 72 6.57 4.40 2.24
N LEU A 73 7.66 3.80 1.75
CA LEU A 73 8.92 4.51 1.52
C LEU A 73 8.75 5.66 0.53
N ILE A 74 8.05 5.42 -0.58
CA ILE A 74 7.75 6.44 -1.59
C ILE A 74 6.92 7.57 -0.96
N ALA A 75 5.87 7.24 -0.20
CA ALA A 75 5.02 8.22 0.44
C ALA A 75 5.79 9.11 1.42
N GLU A 76 6.65 8.52 2.26
CA GLU A 76 7.51 9.25 3.19
C GLU A 76 8.48 10.18 2.43
N THR A 77 9.11 9.69 1.36
CA THR A 77 10.04 10.48 0.54
C THR A 77 9.34 11.67 -0.13
N ILE A 78 8.16 11.47 -0.71
CA ILE A 78 7.37 12.56 -1.32
C ILE A 78 7.03 13.61 -0.27
N HIS A 79 6.63 13.16 0.91
CA HIS A 79 6.26 14.02 2.01
C HIS A 79 7.45 14.86 2.54
N GLU A 80 8.61 14.22 2.72
CA GLU A 80 9.86 14.89 3.11
C GLU A 80 10.31 15.90 2.06
N LEU A 81 10.22 15.56 0.77
CA LEU A 81 10.50 16.50 -0.33
C LEU A 81 9.53 17.70 -0.32
N GLY A 82 8.25 17.44 -0.11
CA GLY A 82 7.26 18.52 0.03
C GLY A 82 7.59 19.45 1.21
N MET A 83 7.98 18.88 2.34
CA MET A 83 8.40 19.68 3.49
C MET A 83 9.69 20.48 3.23
N LEU A 84 10.64 19.92 2.49
CA LEU A 84 11.86 20.61 2.09
C LEU A 84 11.57 21.88 1.27
N PHE A 85 10.58 21.82 0.37
CA PHE A 85 10.25 22.94 -0.51
C PHE A 85 9.34 23.99 0.13
N PHE A 86 8.43 23.57 1.01
CA PHE A 86 7.33 24.44 1.46
C PHE A 86 7.37 24.76 2.96
N SER A 87 8.16 24.04 3.78
CA SER A 87 8.21 24.24 5.22
C SER A 87 9.31 25.24 5.63
N LYS A 88 9.07 25.89 6.76
CA LYS A 88 10.07 26.68 7.50
C LYS A 88 10.71 25.90 8.64
N ASP A 89 10.31 24.66 8.86
CA ASP A 89 10.84 23.78 9.91
C ASP A 89 12.14 23.12 9.45
N LEU A 90 13.26 23.75 9.81
CA LEU A 90 14.60 23.27 9.48
C LEU A 90 15.05 22.06 10.34
N GLU A 91 14.37 21.81 11.45
CA GLU A 91 14.75 20.76 12.42
C GLU A 91 13.91 19.47 12.27
N GLY A 92 12.88 19.47 11.42
CA GLY A 92 12.00 18.29 11.19
C GLY A 92 11.14 17.92 12.40
N LYS A 93 10.97 18.81 13.38
CA LYS A 93 10.16 18.54 14.59
C LYS A 93 8.70 18.26 14.27
N THR A 94 8.17 18.93 13.26
CA THR A 94 6.78 18.78 12.82
C THR A 94 6.52 17.40 12.18
N LEU A 95 7.48 16.87 11.43
CA LEU A 95 7.41 15.52 10.88
C LEU A 95 7.32 14.45 11.99
N VAL A 96 8.07 14.62 13.06
CA VAL A 96 7.99 13.72 14.23
C VAL A 96 6.61 13.77 14.88
N GLN A 97 5.96 14.93 14.92
CA GLN A 97 4.60 15.06 15.44
C GLN A 97 3.54 14.40 14.55
N ALA A 98 3.78 14.33 13.24
CA ALA A 98 2.90 13.66 12.27
C ALA A 98 2.90 12.13 12.38
N ARG A 99 3.91 11.53 13.06
CA ARG A 99 3.96 10.06 13.30
C ARG A 99 2.73 9.49 14.01
N GLY A 100 1.97 10.31 14.72
CA GLY A 100 0.66 9.92 15.27
C GLY A 100 -0.32 9.39 14.21
N GLY A 101 -0.15 9.77 12.96
CA GLY A 101 -0.93 9.26 11.81
C GLY A 101 -0.75 7.77 11.55
N TYR A 102 0.32 7.12 12.03
CA TYR A 102 0.50 5.68 11.91
C TYR A 102 -0.63 4.87 12.58
N LEU A 103 -1.29 5.45 13.59
CA LEU A 103 -2.48 4.85 14.19
C LEU A 103 -3.66 4.75 13.21
N ILE A 104 -3.78 5.71 12.30
CA ILE A 104 -4.82 5.70 11.26
C ILE A 104 -4.57 4.52 10.32
N PHE A 105 -3.34 4.37 9.85
CA PHE A 105 -2.96 3.23 9.01
C PHE A 105 -3.08 1.89 9.73
N PHE A 106 -2.74 1.82 11.01
CA PHE A 106 -2.92 0.61 11.80
C PHE A 106 -4.40 0.24 11.92
N GLY A 107 -5.28 1.22 12.20
CA GLY A 107 -6.72 1.02 12.22
C GLY A 107 -7.26 0.53 10.87
N GLY A 108 -6.80 1.12 9.76
CA GLY A 108 -7.12 0.65 8.41
C GLY A 108 -6.64 -0.79 8.15
N GLY A 109 -5.42 -1.13 8.60
CA GLY A 109 -4.88 -2.48 8.51
C GLY A 109 -5.75 -3.51 9.27
N VAL A 110 -6.22 -3.17 10.47
CA VAL A 110 -7.15 -4.03 11.23
C VAL A 110 -8.48 -4.18 10.48
N LEU A 111 -9.04 -3.08 9.95
CA LEU A 111 -10.28 -3.10 9.17
C LEU A 111 -10.13 -3.92 7.88
N SER A 112 -8.96 -3.93 7.25
CA SER A 112 -8.74 -4.71 6.02
C SER A 112 -8.93 -6.21 6.23
N VAL A 113 -8.68 -6.73 7.45
CA VAL A 113 -8.88 -8.15 7.78
C VAL A 113 -10.36 -8.56 7.66
N ILE A 114 -11.28 -7.62 7.91
CA ILE A 114 -12.73 -7.87 7.78
C ILE A 114 -13.13 -7.95 6.29
N GLY A 115 -12.40 -7.24 5.43
CA GLY A 115 -12.69 -7.13 3.99
C GLY A 115 -12.08 -8.19 3.10
N ILE A 116 -11.46 -9.24 3.65
CA ILE A 116 -10.66 -10.24 2.89
C ILE A 116 -11.41 -10.89 1.73
N GLN A 117 -12.75 -10.98 1.79
CA GLN A 117 -13.54 -11.66 0.75
C GLN A 117 -13.79 -10.80 -0.50
N TYR A 118 -13.63 -9.48 -0.42
CA TYR A 118 -14.00 -8.54 -1.48
C TYR A 118 -12.86 -7.57 -1.77
N ILE A 119 -12.33 -7.62 -3.00
CA ILE A 119 -11.23 -6.73 -3.42
C ILE A 119 -11.63 -5.26 -3.37
N GLU A 120 -12.88 -4.97 -3.72
CA GLU A 120 -13.43 -3.61 -3.70
C GLU A 120 -13.39 -3.03 -2.29
N LEU A 121 -13.74 -3.85 -1.29
CA LEU A 121 -13.72 -3.43 0.12
C LEU A 121 -12.28 -3.21 0.60
N LEU A 122 -11.35 -4.10 0.24
CA LEU A 122 -9.93 -3.92 0.55
C LEU A 122 -9.38 -2.62 -0.06
N LEU A 123 -9.71 -2.33 -1.32
CA LEU A 123 -9.29 -1.10 -2.00
C LEU A 123 -9.90 0.14 -1.34
N ILE A 124 -11.20 0.11 -1.02
CA ILE A 124 -11.88 1.23 -0.34
C ILE A 124 -11.26 1.48 1.02
N VAL A 125 -11.01 0.44 1.83
CA VAL A 125 -10.37 0.57 3.15
C VAL A 125 -8.98 1.17 3.03
N PHE A 126 -8.17 0.70 2.07
CA PHE A 126 -6.83 1.22 1.85
C PHE A 126 -6.84 2.70 1.41
N LEU A 127 -7.64 3.05 0.40
CA LEU A 127 -7.74 4.40 -0.13
C LEU A 127 -8.33 5.37 0.90
N ALA A 128 -9.38 4.97 1.62
CA ALA A 128 -9.96 5.78 2.68
C ALA A 128 -8.94 6.02 3.82
N THR A 129 -8.18 4.98 4.19
CA THR A 129 -7.12 5.10 5.20
C THR A 129 -6.03 6.07 4.76
N ALA A 130 -5.57 5.95 3.51
CA ALA A 130 -4.56 6.85 2.94
C ALA A 130 -5.07 8.30 2.89
N PHE A 131 -6.34 8.51 2.51
CA PHE A 131 -6.94 9.84 2.45
C PHE A 131 -7.08 10.47 3.84
N VAL A 132 -7.57 9.73 4.82
CA VAL A 132 -7.68 10.22 6.21
C VAL A 132 -6.29 10.52 6.80
N TYR A 133 -5.31 9.66 6.52
CA TYR A 133 -3.93 9.89 6.91
C TYR A 133 -3.38 11.18 6.29
N PHE A 134 -3.58 11.39 4.99
CA PHE A 134 -3.15 12.60 4.29
C PHE A 134 -3.72 13.87 4.94
N ILE A 135 -5.04 13.90 5.18
CA ILE A 135 -5.69 15.04 5.86
C ILE A 135 -5.07 15.28 7.25
N TYR A 136 -4.88 14.21 8.02
CA TYR A 136 -4.27 14.30 9.35
C TYR A 136 -2.88 14.89 9.31
N VAL A 137 -2.06 14.44 8.36
CA VAL A 137 -0.67 14.91 8.22
C VAL A 137 -0.64 16.38 7.82
N VAL A 138 -1.40 16.79 6.79
CA VAL A 138 -1.49 18.20 6.38
C VAL A 138 -1.95 19.08 7.56
N TYR A 139 -2.95 18.63 8.32
CA TYR A 139 -3.39 19.34 9.53
C TYR A 139 -2.27 19.47 10.56
N LYS A 140 -1.48 18.41 10.79
CA LYS A 140 -0.36 18.44 11.75
C LYS A 140 0.81 19.31 11.32
N LEU A 141 1.04 19.41 10.01
CA LEU A 141 2.11 20.22 9.44
C LEU A 141 1.73 21.69 9.26
N SER A 142 0.44 22.01 9.20
CA SER A 142 -0.05 23.36 8.94
C SER A 142 0.56 24.47 9.85
N PRO A 143 0.88 24.24 11.15
CA PRO A 143 1.50 25.26 11.98
C PRO A 143 2.93 25.67 11.54
N SER A 144 3.63 24.79 10.82
CA SER A 144 5.01 25.06 10.32
C SER A 144 5.02 25.61 8.90
N LEU A 145 3.85 25.76 8.28
CA LEU A 145 3.68 26.20 6.90
C LEU A 145 2.98 27.55 6.82
N SER A 146 3.34 28.36 5.84
CA SER A 146 2.51 29.50 5.44
C SER A 146 1.29 29.02 4.66
N MET A 147 0.26 29.86 4.47
CA MET A 147 -0.91 29.52 3.67
C MET A 147 -0.51 29.09 2.25
N GLY A 148 0.41 29.82 1.61
CA GLY A 148 0.96 29.42 0.30
C GLY A 148 1.74 28.11 0.36
N GLY A 149 2.44 27.83 1.47
CA GLY A 149 3.16 26.57 1.70
C GLY A 149 2.22 25.39 1.84
N ILE A 150 1.08 25.54 2.52
CA ILE A 150 0.04 24.48 2.61
C ILE A 150 -0.50 24.13 1.22
N ILE A 151 -0.89 25.16 0.45
CA ILE A 151 -1.40 24.96 -0.92
C ILE A 151 -0.32 24.31 -1.78
N GLY A 152 0.93 24.80 -1.70
CA GLY A 152 2.06 24.24 -2.45
C GLY A 152 2.32 22.77 -2.11
N LEU A 153 2.33 22.42 -0.82
CA LEU A 153 2.51 21.04 -0.36
C LEU A 153 1.41 20.12 -0.90
N VAL A 154 0.14 20.50 -0.74
CA VAL A 154 -1.01 19.71 -1.20
C VAL A 154 -0.97 19.52 -2.71
N MET A 155 -0.72 20.59 -3.48
CA MET A 155 -0.62 20.52 -4.94
C MET A 155 0.57 19.64 -5.38
N PHE A 156 1.70 19.78 -4.73
CA PHE A 156 2.89 18.96 -5.01
C PHE A 156 2.61 17.47 -4.79
N GLU A 157 1.99 17.11 -3.67
CA GLU A 157 1.65 15.70 -3.39
C GLU A 157 0.61 15.15 -4.38
N ILE A 158 -0.46 15.90 -4.67
CA ILE A 158 -1.48 15.49 -5.65
C ILE A 158 -0.85 15.26 -7.03
N ILE A 159 -0.03 16.19 -7.50
CA ILE A 159 0.62 16.08 -8.82
C ILE A 159 1.56 14.89 -8.85
N THR A 160 2.39 14.72 -7.81
CA THR A 160 3.37 13.63 -7.74
C THR A 160 2.68 12.27 -7.70
N TRP A 161 1.66 12.09 -6.86
CA TRP A 161 0.89 10.85 -6.81
C TRP A 161 0.12 10.58 -8.11
N SER A 162 -0.47 11.60 -8.73
CA SER A 162 -1.14 11.46 -10.02
C SER A 162 -0.18 11.01 -11.11
N PHE A 163 1.03 11.57 -11.13
CA PHE A 163 2.06 11.18 -12.09
C PHE A 163 2.53 9.73 -11.86
N LEU A 164 2.78 9.33 -10.62
CA LEU A 164 3.19 7.96 -10.29
C LEU A 164 2.10 6.94 -10.64
N LEU A 165 0.83 7.25 -10.34
CA LEU A 165 -0.30 6.39 -10.70
C LEU A 165 -0.43 6.26 -12.22
N ALA A 166 -0.32 7.36 -12.97
CA ALA A 166 -0.36 7.33 -14.42
C ALA A 166 0.77 6.47 -15.01
N LEU A 167 1.98 6.55 -14.45
CA LEU A 167 3.13 5.76 -14.88
C LEU A 167 2.92 4.27 -14.60
N VAL A 168 2.41 3.91 -13.42
CA VAL A 168 2.10 2.52 -13.05
C VAL A 168 1.00 1.95 -13.96
N LEU A 169 -0.08 2.72 -14.19
CA LEU A 169 -1.16 2.32 -15.09
C LEU A 169 -0.68 2.13 -16.52
N TYR A 170 0.14 3.05 -17.02
CA TYR A 170 0.75 2.92 -18.35
C TYR A 170 1.58 1.65 -18.47
N ALA A 171 2.45 1.38 -17.48
CA ALA A 171 3.27 0.17 -17.47
C ALA A 171 2.42 -1.10 -17.40
N ALA A 172 1.38 -1.11 -16.56
CA ALA A 172 0.47 -2.25 -16.43
C ALA A 172 -0.31 -2.54 -17.73
N ILE A 173 -0.85 -1.49 -18.38
CA ILE A 173 -1.56 -1.63 -19.65
C ILE A 173 -0.62 -2.11 -20.75
N LYS A 174 0.59 -1.59 -20.81
CA LYS A 174 1.59 -2.01 -21.80
C LYS A 174 1.99 -3.46 -21.61
N LEU A 175 2.21 -3.89 -20.36
CA LEU A 175 2.51 -5.28 -20.02
C LEU A 175 1.34 -6.21 -20.39
N TYR A 176 0.12 -5.83 -20.01
CA TYR A 176 -1.09 -6.58 -20.34
C TYR A 176 -1.26 -6.77 -21.85
N ASN A 177 -1.14 -5.69 -22.63
CA ASN A 177 -1.23 -5.77 -24.08
C ASN A 177 -0.12 -6.63 -24.70
N GLY A 178 1.11 -6.56 -24.15
CA GLY A 178 2.22 -7.40 -24.56
C GLY A 178 1.97 -8.89 -24.31
N ILE A 179 1.40 -9.24 -23.15
CA ILE A 179 1.03 -10.63 -22.82
C ILE A 179 -0.05 -11.12 -23.77
N ILE A 180 -1.13 -10.35 -23.96
CA ILE A 180 -2.21 -10.75 -24.89
C ILE A 180 -1.70 -10.95 -26.30
N ALA A 181 -0.88 -10.05 -26.82
CA ALA A 181 -0.32 -10.16 -28.17
C ALA A 181 0.63 -11.37 -28.33
N SER A 182 1.14 -11.93 -27.25
CA SER A 182 2.02 -13.11 -27.26
C SER A 182 1.23 -14.45 -27.19
N LEU A 183 -0.07 -14.42 -26.91
CA LEU A 183 -0.88 -15.61 -26.81
C LEU A 183 -1.26 -16.10 -28.21
N PRO A 184 -1.12 -17.42 -28.50
CA PRO A 184 -1.36 -18.00 -29.83
C PRO A 184 -2.84 -18.07 -30.24
N PHE A 185 -3.76 -17.53 -29.43
CA PHE A 185 -5.20 -17.65 -29.61
C PHE A 185 -5.93 -16.32 -29.91
N VAL A 186 -5.19 -15.25 -30.23
CA VAL A 186 -5.75 -13.97 -30.68
C VAL A 186 -5.47 -13.77 -32.15
#